data_eb379bfd6bfa448c4c638a37169b73d3
#
_entry.id   eb379bfd6bfa448c4c638a37169b73d3
#
_cell.length_a   1.000
_cell.length_b   1.000
_cell.length_c   1.000
_cell.angle_alpha   90.00
_cell.angle_beta   90.00
_cell.angle_gamma   90.00
#
_symmetry.space_group_name_H-M   'P 1'
#
loop_
_entity.id
_entity.type
_entity.pdbx_description
1 polymer ?
#
loop_
_entity_poly.entity_id
_entity_poly.type
_entity_poly.pdbx_seq_one_letter_code
_entity_poly.pdbx_strand_id
1 'polypeptide(L)'
;MSKNIIVLIGGPSSGKTTLINALKEKGQVCYPEISREVIREAQAKGIDQLFLENPLLFSQLLLEGRIQQFKNAHKEESDYVFLDRGLPDVLAYMNYIGDSYPNTFHQACKEYQYTHVFVLPPWKEIYVSDTERYETYEQAVLIHEHLKETYKKFGYHLIEIPKDTVENRLNFILGKLSKIN
;
A
#
# COMPACT_ATOMS: atom_id res chain seq x y z
N MET A 1 20.19 -15.03 4.18
CA MET A 1 19.51 -13.99 4.99
C MET A 1 18.06 -13.95 4.58
N SER A 2 17.13 -13.71 5.51
CA SER A 2 15.71 -13.56 5.15
C SER A 2 15.51 -12.24 4.40
N LYS A 3 14.80 -12.28 3.27
CA LYS A 3 14.47 -11.11 2.45
C LYS A 3 13.62 -10.11 3.25
N ASN A 4 13.99 -8.84 3.24
CA ASN A 4 13.16 -7.79 3.83
C ASN A 4 12.18 -7.22 2.79
N ILE A 5 10.92 -7.61 2.89
CA ILE A 5 9.85 -7.07 2.07
C ILE A 5 9.10 -6.03 2.89
N ILE A 6 9.19 -4.79 2.45
CA ILE A 6 8.75 -3.61 3.17
C ILE A 6 7.54 -3.02 2.46
N VAL A 7 6.48 -2.73 3.19
CA VAL A 7 5.31 -2.09 2.62
C VAL A 7 5.12 -0.68 3.16
N LEU A 8 4.84 0.26 2.26
CA LEU A 8 4.42 1.62 2.58
C LEU A 8 2.91 1.71 2.46
N ILE A 9 2.25 2.06 3.55
CA ILE A 9 0.79 2.23 3.59
C ILE A 9 0.41 3.66 3.98
N GLY A 10 -0.81 4.03 3.71
CA GLY A 10 -1.36 5.35 4.02
C GLY A 10 -2.54 5.69 3.12
N GLY A 11 -3.41 6.55 3.57
CA GLY A 11 -4.56 7.04 2.80
C GLY A 11 -4.16 7.78 1.51
N PRO A 12 -5.17 8.24 0.74
CA PRO A 12 -4.94 9.10 -0.42
C PRO A 12 -4.13 10.35 -0.02
N SER A 13 -3.34 10.87 -0.97
CA SER A 13 -2.56 12.11 -0.81
C SER A 13 -1.60 12.16 0.39
N SER A 14 -1.18 11.01 0.95
CA SER A 14 -0.24 10.94 2.06
C SER A 14 1.24 11.08 1.64
N GLY A 15 1.54 11.18 0.33
CA GLY A 15 2.90 11.28 -0.20
C GLY A 15 3.62 9.96 -0.46
N LYS A 16 2.90 8.81 -0.51
CA LYS A 16 3.51 7.50 -0.80
C LYS A 16 4.28 7.46 -2.11
N THR A 17 3.64 7.86 -3.21
CA THR A 17 4.26 7.86 -4.55
C THR A 17 5.55 8.67 -4.58
N THR A 18 5.57 9.83 -3.91
CA THR A 18 6.76 10.67 -3.81
C THR A 18 7.90 9.95 -3.10
N LEU A 19 7.61 9.26 -1.99
CA LEU A 19 8.62 8.48 -1.27
C LEU A 19 9.08 7.24 -2.05
N ILE A 20 8.19 6.54 -2.71
CA ILE A 20 8.55 5.40 -3.59
C ILE A 20 9.50 5.87 -4.71
N ASN A 21 9.23 7.01 -5.33
CA ASN A 21 10.11 7.57 -6.35
C ASN A 21 11.48 7.96 -5.76
N ALA A 22 11.50 8.61 -4.60
CA ALA A 22 12.76 8.96 -3.92
C ALA A 22 13.58 7.71 -3.51
N LEU A 23 12.93 6.63 -3.09
CA LEU A 23 13.59 5.34 -2.84
C LEU A 23 14.20 4.75 -4.12
N LYS A 24 13.48 4.79 -5.25
CA LYS A 24 13.99 4.36 -6.57
C LYS A 24 15.22 5.17 -6.99
N GLU A 25 15.18 6.49 -6.83
CA GLU A 25 16.32 7.39 -7.13
C GLU A 25 17.56 7.08 -6.27
N LYS A 26 17.38 6.52 -5.07
CA LYS A 26 18.45 6.00 -4.21
C LYS A 26 18.85 4.56 -4.54
N GLY A 27 18.36 4.01 -5.65
CA GLY A 27 18.73 2.66 -6.11
C GLY A 27 18.00 1.52 -5.39
N GLN A 28 16.93 1.82 -4.62
CA GLN A 28 16.15 0.78 -3.97
C GLN A 28 15.19 0.10 -4.96
N VAL A 29 15.00 -1.21 -4.80
CA VAL A 29 14.00 -1.97 -5.56
C VAL A 29 12.60 -1.64 -5.03
N CYS A 30 11.73 -1.11 -5.90
CA CYS A 30 10.39 -0.69 -5.52
C CYS A 30 9.34 -1.18 -6.52
N TYR A 31 8.26 -1.75 -6.01
CA TYR A 31 7.07 -2.10 -6.78
C TYR A 31 6.01 -1.02 -6.63
N PRO A 32 5.45 -0.51 -7.75
CA PRO A 32 4.46 0.57 -7.71
C PRO A 32 3.07 0.06 -7.31
N GLU A 33 2.17 0.99 -7.01
CA GLU A 33 0.73 0.74 -6.86
C GLU A 33 0.15 0.17 -8.17
N ILE A 34 -0.57 -0.94 -8.06
CA ILE A 34 -1.12 -1.67 -9.21
C ILE A 34 -2.55 -1.31 -9.56
N SER A 35 -3.25 -0.53 -8.72
CA SER A 35 -4.67 -0.21 -8.95
C SER A 35 -4.91 0.47 -10.30
N ARG A 36 -4.00 1.33 -10.73
CA ARG A 36 -4.09 1.99 -12.05
C ARG A 36 -3.94 1.03 -13.22
N GLU A 37 -3.11 0.01 -13.07
CA GLU A 37 -2.95 -1.04 -14.08
C GLU A 37 -4.23 -1.86 -14.20
N VAL A 38 -4.79 -2.31 -13.07
CA VAL A 38 -6.06 -3.03 -13.01
C VAL A 38 -7.20 -2.21 -13.63
N ILE A 39 -7.30 -0.91 -13.33
CA ILE A 39 -8.33 -0.03 -13.92
C ILE A 39 -8.14 0.07 -15.44
N ARG A 40 -6.92 0.30 -15.93
CA ARG A 40 -6.65 0.40 -17.38
C ARG A 40 -6.98 -0.90 -18.12
N GLU A 41 -6.65 -2.05 -17.53
CA GLU A 41 -6.99 -3.35 -18.12
C GLU A 41 -8.50 -3.59 -18.16
N ALA A 42 -9.24 -3.17 -17.14
CA ALA A 42 -10.70 -3.23 -17.11
C ALA A 42 -11.31 -2.32 -18.20
N GLN A 43 -10.83 -1.09 -18.31
CA GLN A 43 -11.26 -0.14 -19.34
C GLN A 43 -11.01 -0.66 -20.76
N ALA A 44 -9.86 -1.31 -21.00
CA ALA A 44 -9.55 -1.96 -22.27
C ALA A 44 -10.52 -3.09 -22.62
N LYS A 45 -11.20 -3.66 -21.62
CA LYS A 45 -12.27 -4.68 -21.76
C LYS A 45 -13.68 -4.07 -21.75
N GLY A 46 -13.81 -2.73 -21.77
CA GLY A 46 -15.09 -2.02 -21.81
C GLY A 46 -15.77 -1.83 -20.45
N ILE A 47 -15.03 -1.97 -19.34
CA ILE A 47 -15.52 -1.70 -17.98
C ILE A 47 -14.90 -0.38 -17.51
N ASP A 48 -15.67 0.71 -17.57
CA ASP A 48 -15.14 2.05 -17.33
C ASP A 48 -14.81 2.33 -15.86
N GLN A 49 -15.64 1.81 -14.95
CA GLN A 49 -15.52 2.08 -13.50
C GLN A 49 -15.63 0.78 -12.69
N LEU A 50 -14.71 -0.16 -12.93
CA LEU A 50 -14.72 -1.48 -12.28
C LEU A 50 -14.88 -1.41 -10.76
N PHE A 51 -14.23 -0.46 -10.09
CA PHE A 51 -14.28 -0.29 -8.65
C PHE A 51 -15.67 0.13 -8.12
N LEU A 52 -16.52 0.75 -8.95
CA LEU A 52 -17.90 1.08 -8.62
C LEU A 52 -18.87 -0.01 -9.09
N GLU A 53 -18.65 -0.55 -10.28
CA GLU A 53 -19.54 -1.54 -10.89
C GLU A 53 -19.42 -2.93 -10.23
N ASN A 54 -18.20 -3.32 -9.88
CA ASN A 54 -17.92 -4.59 -9.21
C ASN A 54 -16.73 -4.47 -8.22
N PRO A 55 -16.96 -3.88 -7.02
CA PRO A 55 -15.91 -3.67 -6.02
C PRO A 55 -15.21 -4.97 -5.59
N LEU A 56 -15.93 -6.08 -5.52
CA LEU A 56 -15.36 -7.38 -5.14
C LEU A 56 -14.38 -7.88 -6.20
N LEU A 57 -14.75 -7.82 -7.48
CA LEU A 57 -13.86 -8.21 -8.58
C LEU A 57 -12.62 -7.31 -8.63
N PHE A 58 -12.80 -6.00 -8.47
CA PHE A 58 -11.69 -5.06 -8.39
C PHE A 58 -10.73 -5.41 -7.25
N SER A 59 -11.27 -5.67 -6.06
CA SER A 59 -10.49 -6.07 -4.88
C SER A 59 -9.80 -7.40 -5.07
N GLN A 60 -10.43 -8.37 -5.74
CA GLN A 60 -9.81 -9.65 -6.08
C GLN A 60 -8.61 -9.48 -7.01
N LEU A 61 -8.75 -8.69 -8.07
CA LEU A 61 -7.65 -8.40 -9.00
C LEU A 61 -6.49 -7.68 -8.31
N LEU A 62 -6.78 -6.74 -7.41
CA LEU A 62 -5.75 -6.09 -6.58
C LEU A 62 -5.03 -7.11 -5.67
N LEU A 63 -5.77 -8.00 -5.03
CA LEU A 63 -5.20 -9.02 -4.17
C LEU A 63 -4.26 -9.95 -4.95
N GLU A 64 -4.70 -10.46 -6.10
CA GLU A 64 -3.92 -11.31 -6.99
C GLU A 64 -2.64 -10.63 -7.47
N GLY A 65 -2.73 -9.38 -7.92
CA GLY A 65 -1.59 -8.60 -8.36
C GLY A 65 -0.58 -8.34 -7.24
N ARG A 66 -1.04 -8.06 -6.01
CA ARG A 66 -0.17 -7.88 -4.84
C ARG A 66 0.49 -9.18 -4.38
N ILE A 67 -0.21 -10.32 -4.49
CA ILE A 67 0.41 -11.64 -4.29
C ILE A 67 1.54 -11.84 -5.30
N GLN A 68 1.33 -11.48 -6.57
CA GLN A 68 2.35 -11.60 -7.58
C GLN A 68 3.55 -10.67 -7.31
N GLN A 69 3.30 -9.42 -6.90
CA GLN A 69 4.37 -8.51 -6.48
C GLN A 69 5.16 -9.06 -5.29
N PHE A 70 4.49 -9.62 -4.28
CA PHE A 70 5.14 -10.26 -3.13
C PHE A 70 6.04 -11.43 -3.56
N LYS A 71 5.54 -12.32 -4.43
CA LYS A 71 6.32 -13.45 -4.98
C LYS A 71 7.51 -12.98 -5.80
N ASN A 72 7.36 -11.91 -6.57
CA ASN A 72 8.45 -11.32 -7.34
C ASN A 72 9.48 -10.67 -6.43
N ALA A 73 9.04 -9.95 -5.38
CA ALA A 73 9.93 -9.34 -4.40
C ALA A 73 10.86 -10.36 -3.73
N HIS A 74 10.39 -11.58 -3.49
CA HIS A 74 11.23 -12.66 -2.97
C HIS A 74 12.35 -13.13 -3.92
N LYS A 75 12.20 -12.88 -5.23
CA LYS A 75 13.18 -13.28 -6.25
C LYS A 75 14.24 -12.21 -6.53
N GLU A 76 14.02 -10.99 -6.04
CA GLU A 76 14.98 -9.89 -6.21
C GLU A 76 16.31 -10.21 -5.50
N GLU A 77 17.41 -9.70 -6.02
CA GLU A 77 18.73 -9.87 -5.36
C GLU A 77 18.94 -8.89 -4.21
N SER A 78 18.19 -7.78 -4.19
CA SER A 78 18.28 -6.74 -3.15
C SER A 78 17.83 -7.25 -1.79
N ASP A 79 18.54 -6.84 -0.73
CA ASP A 79 18.18 -7.15 0.67
C ASP A 79 16.87 -6.48 1.10
N TYR A 80 16.54 -5.34 0.49
CA TYR A 80 15.33 -4.57 0.76
C TYR A 80 14.51 -4.40 -0.52
N VAL A 81 13.23 -4.74 -0.46
CA VAL A 81 12.26 -4.52 -1.53
C VAL A 81 11.06 -3.78 -0.97
N PHE A 82 10.73 -2.65 -1.59
CA PHE A 82 9.64 -1.78 -1.16
C PHE A 82 8.41 -1.97 -2.05
N LEU A 83 7.24 -2.03 -1.43
CA LEU A 83 5.95 -2.11 -2.14
C LEU A 83 5.07 -0.91 -1.77
N ASP A 84 4.46 -0.31 -2.79
CA ASP A 84 3.41 0.69 -2.61
C ASP A 84 2.09 -0.04 -2.37
N ARG A 85 1.68 -0.12 -1.12
CA ARG A 85 0.55 -0.89 -0.57
C ARG A 85 0.80 -2.40 -0.50
N GLY A 86 0.04 -3.07 0.36
CA GLY A 86 0.10 -4.50 0.59
C GLY A 86 -1.26 -5.18 0.52
N LEU A 87 -1.29 -6.49 0.74
CA LEU A 87 -2.52 -7.28 0.72
C LEU A 87 -3.56 -6.77 1.74
N PRO A 88 -3.19 -6.43 3.01
CA PRO A 88 -4.18 -5.95 3.97
C PRO A 88 -4.85 -4.62 3.58
N ASP A 89 -4.25 -3.79 2.67
CA ASP A 89 -4.91 -2.60 2.14
C ASP A 89 -6.23 -2.95 1.44
N VAL A 90 -6.31 -4.10 0.75
CA VAL A 90 -7.54 -4.55 0.08
C VAL A 90 -8.65 -4.77 1.11
N LEU A 91 -8.34 -5.47 2.20
CA LEU A 91 -9.31 -5.74 3.27
C LEU A 91 -9.70 -4.46 4.00
N ALA A 92 -8.74 -3.57 4.25
CA ALA A 92 -8.99 -2.28 4.87
C ALA A 92 -9.98 -1.45 4.06
N TYR A 93 -9.81 -1.42 2.74
CA TYR A 93 -10.71 -0.70 1.84
C TYR A 93 -12.10 -1.33 1.80
N MET A 94 -12.20 -2.66 1.68
CA MET A 94 -13.48 -3.37 1.73
C MET A 94 -14.23 -3.14 3.05
N ASN A 95 -13.50 -3.15 4.18
CA ASN A 95 -14.06 -2.80 5.48
C ASN A 95 -14.53 -1.34 5.55
N TYR A 96 -13.79 -0.42 4.93
CA TYR A 96 -14.17 0.99 4.87
C TYR A 96 -15.47 1.23 4.11
N ILE A 97 -15.66 0.57 2.97
CA ILE A 97 -16.90 0.69 2.17
C ILE A 97 -18.05 -0.18 2.70
N GLY A 98 -17.79 -1.05 3.68
CA GLY A 98 -18.79 -1.91 4.30
C GLY A 98 -19.15 -3.16 3.48
N ASP A 99 -18.31 -3.53 2.51
CA ASP A 99 -18.53 -4.71 1.68
C ASP A 99 -17.92 -5.97 2.29
N SER A 100 -18.57 -7.11 2.01
CA SER A 100 -18.08 -8.42 2.41
C SER A 100 -17.10 -8.98 1.37
N TYR A 101 -16.18 -9.83 1.82
CA TYR A 101 -15.21 -10.52 0.96
C TYR A 101 -15.01 -11.98 1.42
N PRO A 102 -14.61 -12.89 0.50
CA PRO A 102 -14.35 -14.29 0.84
C PRO A 102 -13.22 -14.46 1.86
N ASN A 103 -13.27 -15.50 2.66
CA ASN A 103 -12.23 -15.82 3.64
C ASN A 103 -10.84 -16.05 3.03
N THR A 104 -10.78 -16.36 1.73
CA THR A 104 -9.51 -16.47 0.97
C THR A 104 -8.68 -15.20 1.02
N PHE A 105 -9.30 -14.01 1.10
CA PHE A 105 -8.62 -12.73 1.28
C PHE A 105 -7.87 -12.67 2.61
N HIS A 106 -8.53 -13.10 3.67
CA HIS A 106 -7.91 -13.17 4.99
C HIS A 106 -6.79 -14.21 5.05
N GLN A 107 -6.97 -15.36 4.41
CA GLN A 107 -5.94 -16.40 4.30
C GLN A 107 -4.71 -15.89 3.55
N ALA A 108 -4.90 -15.19 2.42
CA ALA A 108 -3.80 -14.58 1.67
C ALA A 108 -2.97 -13.60 2.53
N CYS A 109 -3.62 -12.75 3.32
CA CYS A 109 -2.92 -11.83 4.21
C CYS A 109 -2.12 -12.54 5.32
N LYS A 110 -2.53 -13.74 5.73
CA LYS A 110 -1.77 -14.57 6.68
C LYS A 110 -0.61 -15.31 6.04
N GLU A 111 -0.77 -15.70 4.78
CA GLU A 111 0.26 -16.45 4.05
C GLU A 111 1.40 -15.54 3.55
N TYR A 112 1.06 -14.35 3.02
CA TYR A 112 2.02 -13.43 2.41
C TYR A 112 2.31 -12.26 3.35
N GLN A 113 3.23 -12.47 4.31
CA GLN A 113 3.54 -11.47 5.34
C GLN A 113 4.78 -10.64 5.02
N TYR A 114 4.65 -9.33 5.20
CA TYR A 114 5.73 -8.36 5.07
C TYR A 114 6.59 -8.33 6.32
N THR A 115 7.86 -7.96 6.17
CA THR A 115 8.78 -7.85 7.33
C THR A 115 8.60 -6.53 8.07
N HIS A 116 8.31 -5.45 7.35
CA HIS A 116 8.15 -4.12 7.94
C HIS A 116 6.99 -3.38 7.27
N VAL A 117 6.25 -2.62 8.08
CA VAL A 117 5.14 -1.78 7.63
C VAL A 117 5.38 -0.35 8.05
N PHE A 118 5.63 0.52 7.09
CA PHE A 118 5.71 1.96 7.30
C PHE A 118 4.39 2.61 6.95
N VAL A 119 3.86 3.41 7.88
CA VAL A 119 2.58 4.09 7.70
C VAL A 119 2.78 5.60 7.56
N LEU A 120 2.22 6.15 6.48
CA LEU A 120 2.20 7.58 6.22
C LEU A 120 0.92 8.17 6.80
N PRO A 121 0.99 9.04 7.83
CA PRO A 121 -0.20 9.63 8.41
C PRO A 121 -0.88 10.61 7.44
N PRO A 122 -2.19 10.86 7.58
CA PRO A 122 -2.88 11.92 6.86
C PRO A 122 -2.21 13.26 7.16
N TRP A 123 -1.94 14.02 6.09
CA TRP A 123 -1.22 15.30 6.20
C TRP A 123 -1.95 16.38 5.39
N LYS A 124 -2.65 17.25 6.09
CA LYS A 124 -3.57 18.23 5.50
C LYS A 124 -2.86 19.23 4.59
N GLU A 125 -1.63 19.62 4.96
CA GLU A 125 -0.84 20.62 4.24
C GLU A 125 -0.39 20.18 2.85
N ILE A 126 -0.25 18.86 2.62
CA ILE A 126 0.11 18.30 1.30
C ILE A 126 -1.07 17.61 0.62
N TYR A 127 -2.25 17.61 1.26
CA TYR A 127 -3.42 16.97 0.71
C TYR A 127 -3.88 17.71 -0.56
N VAL A 128 -3.99 16.97 -1.67
CA VAL A 128 -4.50 17.46 -2.94
C VAL A 128 -5.64 16.55 -3.37
N SER A 129 -6.80 17.14 -3.62
CA SER A 129 -7.90 16.50 -4.33
C SER A 129 -7.72 16.79 -5.83
N ASP A 130 -7.69 15.76 -6.64
CA ASP A 130 -7.59 15.85 -8.11
C ASP A 130 -8.62 14.90 -8.78
N THR A 131 -8.64 14.86 -10.11
CA THR A 131 -9.57 14.03 -10.88
C THR A 131 -9.39 12.53 -10.69
N GLU A 132 -8.29 12.09 -10.10
CA GLU A 132 -8.01 10.67 -9.80
C GLU A 132 -8.23 10.33 -8.32
N ARG A 133 -8.52 11.34 -7.46
CA ARG A 133 -8.67 11.21 -6.00
C ARG A 133 -9.94 11.89 -5.57
N TYR A 134 -10.98 11.09 -5.47
CA TYR A 134 -12.35 11.53 -5.16
C TYR A 134 -12.59 11.70 -3.66
N GLU A 135 -11.73 11.12 -2.83
CA GLU A 135 -11.90 11.14 -1.37
C GLU A 135 -11.60 12.54 -0.82
N THR A 136 -12.39 12.98 0.15
CA THR A 136 -12.10 14.17 0.96
C THR A 136 -10.99 13.89 1.96
N TYR A 137 -10.43 14.93 2.58
CA TYR A 137 -9.43 14.75 3.64
C TYR A 137 -9.99 13.93 4.82
N GLU A 138 -11.25 14.16 5.19
CA GLU A 138 -11.94 13.43 6.26
C GLU A 138 -12.07 11.95 5.90
N GLN A 139 -12.40 11.62 4.66
CA GLN A 139 -12.41 10.24 4.15
C GLN A 139 -11.01 9.63 4.16
N ALA A 140 -9.97 10.39 3.79
CA ALA A 140 -8.59 9.92 3.86
C ALA A 140 -8.16 9.57 5.30
N VAL A 141 -8.63 10.34 6.29
CA VAL A 141 -8.42 10.04 7.72
C VAL A 141 -9.12 8.73 8.11
N LEU A 142 -10.38 8.53 7.71
CA LEU A 142 -11.12 7.29 8.00
C LEU A 142 -10.47 6.08 7.35
N ILE A 143 -10.06 6.18 6.08
CA ILE A 143 -9.33 5.12 5.37
C ILE A 143 -8.02 4.79 6.10
N HIS A 144 -7.30 5.80 6.57
CA HIS A 144 -6.07 5.62 7.34
C HIS A 144 -6.31 4.79 8.63
N GLU A 145 -7.39 5.07 9.37
CA GLU A 145 -7.71 4.29 10.57
C GLU A 145 -8.06 2.84 10.22
N HIS A 146 -8.86 2.59 9.16
CA HIS A 146 -9.13 1.23 8.68
C HIS A 146 -7.85 0.48 8.27
N LEU A 147 -6.89 1.17 7.63
CA LEU A 147 -5.58 0.60 7.30
C LEU A 147 -4.85 0.17 8.56
N LYS A 148 -4.70 1.06 9.54
CA LYS A 148 -4.01 0.78 10.81
C LYS A 148 -4.64 -0.40 11.56
N GLU A 149 -5.96 -0.40 11.70
CA GLU A 149 -6.69 -1.48 12.37
C GLU A 149 -6.49 -2.82 11.67
N THR A 150 -6.60 -2.83 10.33
CA THR A 150 -6.47 -4.07 9.56
C THR A 150 -5.07 -4.63 9.68
N TYR A 151 -4.01 -3.84 9.49
CA TYR A 151 -2.64 -4.32 9.65
C TYR A 151 -2.35 -4.81 11.07
N LYS A 152 -2.82 -4.11 12.11
CA LYS A 152 -2.69 -4.56 13.51
C LYS A 152 -3.38 -5.89 13.77
N LYS A 153 -4.55 -6.15 13.17
CA LYS A 153 -5.25 -7.45 13.27
C LYS A 153 -4.44 -8.61 12.69
N PHE A 154 -3.55 -8.34 11.73
CA PHE A 154 -2.60 -9.33 11.19
C PHE A 154 -1.28 -9.38 11.96
N GLY A 155 -1.15 -8.68 13.09
CA GLY A 155 0.01 -8.73 13.97
C GLY A 155 1.15 -7.80 13.58
N TYR A 156 0.97 -6.88 12.64
CA TYR A 156 2.02 -5.96 12.24
C TYR A 156 2.29 -4.87 13.28
N HIS A 157 3.56 -4.63 13.56
CA HIS A 157 4.02 -3.40 14.18
C HIS A 157 4.13 -2.29 13.14
N LEU A 158 3.40 -1.19 13.36
CA LEU A 158 3.36 -0.07 12.42
C LEU A 158 4.42 0.97 12.80
N ILE A 159 5.26 1.34 11.84
CA ILE A 159 6.27 2.39 11.98
C ILE A 159 5.75 3.65 11.30
N GLU A 160 5.32 4.63 12.10
CA GLU A 160 4.79 5.88 11.55
C GLU A 160 5.91 6.78 11.03
N ILE A 161 5.78 7.21 9.78
CA ILE A 161 6.72 8.13 9.14
C ILE A 161 6.35 9.57 9.55
N PRO A 162 7.32 10.40 9.98
CA PRO A 162 7.04 11.77 10.40
C PRO A 162 6.53 12.62 9.21
N LYS A 163 5.78 13.66 9.53
CA LYS A 163 5.38 14.72 8.58
C LYS A 163 6.55 15.69 8.41
N ASP A 164 7.35 15.49 7.38
CA ASP A 164 8.61 16.22 7.15
C ASP A 164 8.94 16.25 5.65
N THR A 165 10.04 16.87 5.28
CA THR A 165 10.55 16.87 3.89
C THR A 165 10.71 15.44 3.37
N VAL A 166 10.68 15.28 2.05
CA VAL A 166 10.89 13.98 1.39
C VAL A 166 12.21 13.36 1.81
N GLU A 167 13.28 14.17 1.88
CA GLU A 167 14.60 13.71 2.27
C GLU A 167 14.64 13.20 3.72
N ASN A 168 14.07 13.94 4.67
CA ASN A 168 14.02 13.53 6.07
C ASN A 168 13.18 12.25 6.26
N ARG A 169 12.07 12.13 5.56
CA ARG A 169 11.22 10.92 5.57
C ARG A 169 11.95 9.72 4.97
N LEU A 170 12.69 9.91 3.89
CA LEU A 170 13.54 8.89 3.27
C LEU A 170 14.64 8.43 4.24
N ASN A 171 15.37 9.38 4.83
CA ASN A 171 16.42 9.09 5.81
C ASN A 171 15.87 8.38 7.05
N PHE A 172 14.64 8.72 7.48
CA PHE A 172 13.96 8.02 8.57
C PHE A 172 13.73 6.54 8.23
N ILE A 173 13.19 6.24 7.04
CA ILE A 173 12.96 4.85 6.59
C ILE A 173 14.28 4.08 6.58
N LEU A 174 15.29 4.58 5.86
CA LEU A 174 16.57 3.91 5.71
C LEU A 174 17.31 3.75 7.05
N GLY A 175 17.24 4.77 7.91
CA GLY A 175 17.83 4.72 9.25
C GLY A 175 17.13 3.77 10.22
N LYS A 176 15.82 3.51 10.04
CA LYS A 176 15.12 2.46 10.80
C LYS A 176 15.57 1.07 10.37
N LEU A 177 15.68 0.85 9.06
CA LEU A 177 16.08 -0.46 8.52
C LEU A 177 17.51 -0.82 8.88
N SER A 178 18.43 0.13 8.88
CA SER A 178 19.83 -0.10 9.26
C SER A 178 20.05 -0.48 10.74
N LYS A 179 19.08 -0.20 11.62
CA LYS A 179 19.15 -0.53 13.07
C LYS A 179 18.53 -1.89 13.40
N ILE A 180 17.86 -2.52 12.45
CA ILE A 180 17.15 -3.78 12.63
C ILE A 180 18.03 -4.98 12.19
N ASN A 181 19.11 -4.71 11.44
CA ASN A 181 20.17 -5.66 11.11
C ASN A 181 21.25 -5.60 12.16
#